data_b39a09c50df8579762580843bed27b8d
#
_entry.id   b39a09c50df8579762580843bed27b8d
#
_cell.length_a   1.000
_cell.length_b   1.000
_cell.length_c   1.000
_cell.angle_alpha   90.00
_cell.angle_beta   90.00
_cell.angle_gamma   90.00
#
_symmetry.space_group_name_H-M   'P 1'
#
loop_
_entity.id
_entity.type
_entity.pdbx_description
1 polymer ?
#
loop_
_entity_poly.entity_id
_entity_poly.type
_entity_poly.pdbx_seq_one_letter_code
_entity_poly.pdbx_strand_id
1 'polypeptide(L)'
;MLNTDPRTHAASLPKSAVLVPHSAAPWIGFAALLSLALFAIDTWWPQFGWIARPLVWLGTLFHELGHGIAAIVLGGELVQLAVYPDGSGVAMHRGAYSQFERALIAAAGPLGAPLAGLAFFLALGHRYAARLLLAALAAFLVLALLLWVRNLFALGFVLALVLGLVLVAWRGNDRVVLALTAFVAVEMSLSAFTRVDYLFSSGALTGAGSLPSDTQQIADTLGLPYWFWGGLLALLSVVTVAVGLWISGRKSSSG
;
A
#
# COMPACT_ATOMS: atom_id res chain seq x y z
N MET A 1 -62.07 -38.34 -1.34
CA MET A 1 -61.30 -37.71 -2.44
C MET A 1 -60.70 -36.45 -1.90
N LEU A 2 -59.44 -36.49 -1.44
CA LEU A 2 -58.69 -35.34 -0.97
C LEU A 2 -57.80 -34.91 -2.13
N ASN A 3 -58.12 -33.72 -2.67
CA ASN A 3 -57.38 -33.10 -3.76
C ASN A 3 -56.19 -32.32 -3.16
N THR A 4 -55.01 -32.92 -3.22
CA THR A 4 -53.75 -32.25 -2.80
C THR A 4 -53.15 -31.59 -4.03
N ASP A 5 -53.31 -30.27 -4.12
CA ASP A 5 -52.62 -29.42 -5.12
C ASP A 5 -51.12 -29.28 -4.77
N PRO A 6 -50.18 -29.73 -5.63
CA PRO A 6 -48.74 -29.71 -5.33
C PRO A 6 -48.03 -28.36 -5.66
N ARG A 7 -48.74 -27.22 -5.78
CA ARG A 7 -48.17 -25.97 -6.30
C ARG A 7 -47.87 -24.86 -5.30
N THR A 8 -47.86 -25.14 -4.02
CA THR A 8 -47.59 -24.09 -3.04
C THR A 8 -46.45 -24.45 -2.11
N HIS A 9 -45.21 -24.41 -2.58
CA HIS A 9 -44.01 -24.08 -1.80
C HIS A 9 -42.79 -23.97 -2.72
N ALA A 10 -42.88 -23.12 -3.74
CA ALA A 10 -41.68 -22.52 -4.27
C ALA A 10 -41.29 -21.41 -3.29
N ALA A 11 -40.48 -21.76 -2.27
CA ALA A 11 -39.80 -20.76 -1.46
C ALA A 11 -39.00 -19.86 -2.41
N SER A 12 -39.49 -18.65 -2.63
CA SER A 12 -38.74 -17.62 -3.32
C SER A 12 -37.43 -17.42 -2.53
N LEU A 13 -36.34 -17.94 -3.10
CA LEU A 13 -35.02 -17.58 -2.63
C LEU A 13 -34.97 -16.04 -2.51
N PRO A 14 -34.45 -15.49 -1.40
CA PRO A 14 -34.36 -14.08 -1.26
C PRO A 14 -33.60 -13.56 -2.49
N LYS A 15 -34.25 -12.67 -3.26
CA LYS A 15 -33.62 -11.98 -4.39
C LYS A 15 -32.27 -11.50 -3.88
N SER A 16 -31.20 -12.17 -4.31
CA SER A 16 -29.83 -11.82 -4.03
C SER A 16 -29.74 -10.31 -4.05
N ALA A 17 -29.27 -9.73 -2.96
CA ALA A 17 -29.11 -8.30 -2.82
C ALA A 17 -28.41 -7.81 -4.08
N VAL A 18 -29.13 -7.07 -4.90
CA VAL A 18 -28.63 -6.48 -6.12
C VAL A 18 -27.38 -5.73 -5.72
N LEU A 19 -26.23 -6.19 -6.18
CA LEU A 19 -24.97 -5.53 -5.99
C LEU A 19 -25.09 -4.21 -6.76
N VAL A 20 -25.52 -3.15 -6.06
CA VAL A 20 -25.47 -1.80 -6.61
C VAL A 20 -23.99 -1.51 -6.78
N PRO A 21 -23.48 -1.36 -8.00
CA PRO A 21 -22.08 -1.01 -8.21
C PRO A 21 -21.89 0.40 -7.63
N HIS A 22 -21.24 0.50 -6.49
CA HIS A 22 -20.86 1.79 -5.95
C HIS A 22 -19.73 2.30 -6.83
N SER A 23 -19.98 3.41 -7.55
CA SER A 23 -18.92 4.10 -8.28
C SER A 23 -17.73 4.38 -7.35
N ALA A 24 -16.54 3.97 -7.74
CA ALA A 24 -15.32 4.25 -6.98
C ALA A 24 -14.89 5.72 -7.14
N ALA A 25 -15.32 6.40 -8.19
CA ALA A 25 -14.89 7.73 -8.56
C ALA A 25 -15.04 8.80 -7.45
N PRO A 26 -16.19 8.93 -6.74
CA PRO A 26 -16.32 9.93 -5.69
C PRO A 26 -15.36 9.67 -4.50
N TRP A 27 -15.08 8.42 -4.19
CA TRP A 27 -14.14 8.05 -3.12
C TRP A 27 -12.70 8.36 -3.49
N ILE A 28 -12.31 8.08 -4.74
CA ILE A 28 -10.99 8.43 -5.27
C ILE A 28 -10.84 9.95 -5.33
N GLY A 29 -11.85 10.68 -5.81
CA GLY A 29 -11.84 12.14 -5.83
C GLY A 29 -11.71 12.76 -4.44
N PHE A 30 -12.49 12.28 -3.47
CA PHE A 30 -12.37 12.70 -2.08
C PHE A 30 -10.97 12.40 -1.50
N ALA A 31 -10.46 11.19 -1.72
CA ALA A 31 -9.14 10.78 -1.27
C ALA A 31 -8.05 11.68 -1.88
N ALA A 32 -8.10 11.93 -3.19
CA ALA A 32 -7.13 12.78 -3.87
C ALA A 32 -7.15 14.23 -3.35
N LEU A 33 -8.34 14.80 -3.11
CA LEU A 33 -8.47 16.15 -2.53
C LEU A 33 -7.91 16.21 -1.11
N LEU A 34 -8.19 15.19 -0.29
CA LEU A 34 -7.66 15.09 1.07
C LEU A 34 -6.13 14.99 1.06
N SER A 35 -5.57 14.12 0.23
CA SER A 35 -4.12 13.95 0.08
C SER A 35 -3.44 15.22 -0.40
N LEU A 36 -4.02 15.91 -1.40
CA LEU A 36 -3.51 17.20 -1.87
C LEU A 36 -3.57 18.27 -0.77
N ALA A 37 -4.64 18.30 0.03
CA ALA A 37 -4.76 19.22 1.16
C ALA A 37 -3.67 18.95 2.22
N LEU A 38 -3.43 17.69 2.56
CA LEU A 38 -2.38 17.30 3.52
C LEU A 38 -0.98 17.64 2.98
N PHE A 39 -0.72 17.40 1.71
CA PHE A 39 0.52 17.80 1.05
C PHE A 39 0.70 19.32 1.05
N ALA A 40 -0.35 20.07 0.76
CA ALA A 40 -0.32 21.53 0.80
C ALA A 40 -0.05 22.06 2.21
N ILE A 41 -0.63 21.44 3.25
CA ILE A 41 -0.37 21.78 4.66
C ILE A 41 1.10 21.54 4.98
N ASP A 42 1.66 20.40 4.62
CA ASP A 42 3.06 20.07 4.88
C ASP A 42 4.02 21.07 4.19
N THR A 43 3.67 21.49 2.96
CA THR A 43 4.52 22.36 2.14
C THR A 43 4.44 23.83 2.57
N TRP A 44 3.22 24.36 2.79
CA TRP A 44 3.02 25.80 3.03
C TRP A 44 2.92 26.19 4.50
N TRP A 45 2.62 25.21 5.37
CA TRP A 45 2.54 25.40 6.81
C TRP A 45 3.33 24.31 7.55
N PRO A 46 4.68 24.30 7.46
CA PRO A 46 5.52 23.23 8.02
C PRO A 46 5.30 22.97 9.52
N GLN A 47 4.83 23.99 10.28
CA GLN A 47 4.46 23.83 11.70
C GLN A 47 3.33 22.83 11.93
N PHE A 48 2.50 22.57 10.90
CA PHE A 48 1.41 21.58 10.92
C PHE A 48 1.76 20.30 10.15
N GLY A 49 2.97 20.19 9.61
CA GLY A 49 3.44 19.02 8.85
C GLY A 49 3.31 17.70 9.62
N TRP A 50 3.29 17.76 10.95
CA TRP A 50 3.04 16.59 11.80
C TRP A 50 1.71 15.87 11.48
N ILE A 51 0.72 16.56 10.90
CA ILE A 51 -0.58 15.99 10.49
C ILE A 51 -0.39 15.03 9.29
N ALA A 52 0.51 15.35 8.37
CA ALA A 52 0.82 14.53 7.19
C ALA A 52 1.85 13.41 7.47
N ARG A 53 2.63 13.53 8.56
CA ARG A 53 3.67 12.57 8.92
C ARG A 53 3.22 11.10 8.95
N PRO A 54 2.03 10.74 9.45
CA PRO A 54 1.56 9.35 9.41
C PRO A 54 1.50 8.77 7.99
N LEU A 55 1.28 9.59 6.96
CA LEU A 55 1.25 9.17 5.56
C LEU A 55 2.67 8.87 5.04
N VAL A 56 3.63 9.69 5.45
CA VAL A 56 5.05 9.45 5.16
C VAL A 56 5.50 8.13 5.78
N TRP A 57 5.17 7.87 7.05
CA TRP A 57 5.49 6.60 7.72
C TRP A 57 4.77 5.40 7.08
N LEU A 58 3.54 5.59 6.61
CA LEU A 58 2.79 4.56 5.89
C LEU A 58 3.48 4.21 4.57
N GLY A 59 3.86 5.21 3.77
CA GLY A 59 4.62 5.02 2.53
C GLY A 59 5.96 4.31 2.79
N THR A 60 6.70 4.71 3.83
CA THR A 60 7.94 4.05 4.25
C THR A 60 7.69 2.60 4.65
N LEU A 61 6.65 2.32 5.43
CA LEU A 61 6.31 0.96 5.84
C LEU A 61 6.11 0.04 4.64
N PHE A 62 5.36 0.48 3.62
CA PHE A 62 5.14 -0.30 2.39
C PHE A 62 6.40 -0.42 1.54
N HIS A 63 7.26 0.59 1.54
CA HIS A 63 8.56 0.53 0.89
C HIS A 63 9.44 -0.56 1.54
N GLU A 64 9.60 -0.53 2.85
CA GLU A 64 10.42 -1.52 3.56
C GLU A 64 9.82 -2.94 3.49
N LEU A 65 8.49 -3.05 3.53
CA LEU A 65 7.80 -4.32 3.28
C LEU A 65 8.05 -4.85 1.87
N GLY A 66 8.19 -3.97 0.87
CA GLY A 66 8.56 -4.35 -0.50
C GLY A 66 9.89 -5.10 -0.52
N HIS A 67 10.94 -4.53 0.08
CA HIS A 67 12.24 -5.21 0.23
C HIS A 67 12.12 -6.53 0.97
N GLY A 68 11.43 -6.52 2.13
CA GLY A 68 11.28 -7.69 2.97
C GLY A 68 10.56 -8.85 2.29
N ILE A 69 9.44 -8.56 1.62
CA ILE A 69 8.66 -9.57 0.88
C ILE A 69 9.48 -10.12 -0.28
N ALA A 70 10.15 -9.26 -1.05
CA ALA A 70 11.01 -9.71 -2.15
C ALA A 70 12.15 -10.60 -1.65
N ALA A 71 12.78 -10.24 -0.53
CA ALA A 71 13.83 -11.05 0.08
C ALA A 71 13.32 -12.45 0.46
N ILE A 72 12.13 -12.56 1.07
CA ILE A 72 11.51 -13.84 1.44
C ILE A 72 11.15 -14.65 0.18
N VAL A 73 10.53 -14.03 -0.82
CA VAL A 73 10.12 -14.70 -2.08
C VAL A 73 11.33 -15.26 -2.83
N LEU A 74 12.48 -14.59 -2.74
CA LEU A 74 13.74 -15.02 -3.36
C LEU A 74 14.56 -15.99 -2.48
N GLY A 75 13.92 -16.60 -1.47
CA GLY A 75 14.50 -17.67 -0.67
C GLY A 75 15.40 -17.20 0.49
N GLY A 76 15.35 -15.91 0.82
CA GLY A 76 16.01 -15.35 1.98
C GLY A 76 15.10 -15.17 3.18
N GLU A 77 15.53 -14.33 4.10
CA GLU A 77 14.84 -14.07 5.37
C GLU A 77 14.81 -12.56 5.65
N LEU A 78 13.65 -12.03 5.99
CA LEU A 78 13.52 -10.70 6.58
C LEU A 78 13.83 -10.81 8.08
N VAL A 79 14.87 -10.11 8.52
CA VAL A 79 15.36 -10.18 9.90
C VAL A 79 14.73 -9.09 10.76
N GLN A 80 14.66 -7.88 10.23
CA GLN A 80 14.16 -6.71 10.95
C GLN A 80 13.53 -5.71 10.01
N LEU A 81 12.47 -5.08 10.50
CA LEU A 81 11.82 -3.93 9.87
C LEU A 81 11.76 -2.79 10.87
N ALA A 82 12.25 -1.63 10.47
CA ALA A 82 12.22 -0.41 11.26
C ALA A 82 11.66 0.76 10.43
N VAL A 83 10.85 1.60 11.07
CA VAL A 83 10.41 2.90 10.57
C VAL A 83 10.77 3.91 11.64
N TYR A 84 11.28 5.08 11.25
CA TYR A 84 11.76 6.10 12.18
C TYR A 84 10.88 7.35 12.16
N PRO A 85 10.90 8.17 13.23
CA PRO A 85 10.08 9.39 13.31
C PRO A 85 10.38 10.42 12.21
N ASP A 86 11.60 10.42 11.66
CA ASP A 86 12.02 11.29 10.55
C ASP A 86 11.42 10.87 9.19
N GLY A 87 10.72 9.74 9.14
CA GLY A 87 10.10 9.19 7.94
C GLY A 87 11.00 8.21 7.19
N SER A 88 12.23 7.97 7.63
CA SER A 88 13.09 6.95 7.06
C SER A 88 12.71 5.54 7.55
N GLY A 89 13.20 4.51 6.84
CA GLY A 89 13.01 3.12 7.21
C GLY A 89 14.21 2.26 6.85
N VAL A 90 14.21 1.03 7.36
CA VAL A 90 15.19 0.01 7.01
C VAL A 90 14.56 -1.38 7.11
N ALA A 91 14.68 -2.17 6.05
CA ALA A 91 14.41 -3.60 6.04
C ALA A 91 15.71 -4.38 6.01
N MET A 92 16.09 -4.97 7.12
CA MET A 92 17.26 -5.84 7.20
C MET A 92 16.87 -7.26 6.77
N HIS A 93 17.51 -7.75 5.74
CA HIS A 93 17.29 -9.11 5.23
C HIS A 93 18.63 -9.84 5.03
N ARG A 94 18.59 -11.16 4.99
CA ARG A 94 19.76 -12.01 4.74
C ARG A 94 19.39 -13.17 3.81
N GLY A 95 20.34 -13.58 2.99
CA GLY A 95 20.17 -14.69 2.04
C GLY A 95 21.36 -14.79 1.10
N ALA A 96 21.46 -15.90 0.40
CA ALA A 96 22.47 -16.14 -0.65
C ALA A 96 21.93 -15.66 -2.00
N TYR A 97 21.82 -14.34 -2.18
CA TYR A 97 21.25 -13.75 -3.39
C TYR A 97 22.30 -13.58 -4.48
N SER A 98 21.94 -13.91 -5.72
CA SER A 98 22.65 -13.51 -6.92
C SER A 98 22.62 -11.98 -7.12
N GLN A 99 23.42 -11.46 -8.02
CA GLN A 99 23.41 -10.02 -8.36
C GLN A 99 22.02 -9.55 -8.81
N PHE A 100 21.36 -10.34 -9.67
CA PHE A 100 20.02 -10.00 -10.17
C PHE A 100 18.96 -9.99 -9.05
N GLU A 101 18.99 -10.96 -8.14
CA GLU A 101 18.09 -11.02 -7.01
C GLU A 101 18.28 -9.84 -6.05
N ARG A 102 19.53 -9.41 -5.80
CA ARG A 102 19.81 -8.19 -5.03
C ARG A 102 19.22 -6.95 -5.68
N ALA A 103 19.34 -6.82 -6.99
CA ALA A 103 18.72 -5.72 -7.73
C ALA A 103 17.18 -5.77 -7.67
N LEU A 104 16.57 -6.96 -7.75
CA LEU A 104 15.12 -7.12 -7.58
C LEU A 104 14.65 -6.74 -6.18
N ILE A 105 15.38 -7.13 -5.14
CA ILE A 105 15.07 -6.74 -3.76
C ILE A 105 15.16 -5.23 -3.62
N ALA A 106 16.21 -4.61 -4.15
CA ALA A 106 16.36 -3.15 -4.13
C ALA A 106 15.23 -2.44 -4.90
N ALA A 107 14.83 -2.96 -6.07
CA ALA A 107 13.71 -2.40 -6.84
C ALA A 107 12.34 -2.58 -6.16
N ALA A 108 12.18 -3.63 -5.35
CA ALA A 108 10.92 -3.95 -4.69
C ALA A 108 10.52 -2.93 -3.62
N GLY A 109 11.46 -2.22 -3.01
CA GLY A 109 11.16 -1.13 -2.08
C GLY A 109 10.37 0.00 -2.75
N PRO A 110 10.96 0.72 -3.72
CA PRO A 110 10.27 1.80 -4.42
C PRO A 110 8.97 1.38 -5.09
N LEU A 111 8.86 0.13 -5.55
CA LEU A 111 7.65 -0.41 -6.18
C LEU A 111 6.62 -0.94 -5.17
N GLY A 112 6.99 -1.16 -3.91
CA GLY A 112 6.10 -1.74 -2.88
C GLY A 112 4.83 -0.93 -2.66
N ALA A 113 4.97 0.37 -2.46
CA ALA A 113 3.82 1.26 -2.27
C ALA A 113 2.92 1.38 -3.51
N PRO A 114 3.42 1.64 -4.74
CA PRO A 114 2.58 1.65 -5.95
C PRO A 114 1.83 0.32 -6.19
N LEU A 115 2.49 -0.81 -5.97
CA LEU A 115 1.86 -2.14 -6.10
C LEU A 115 0.76 -2.36 -5.05
N ALA A 116 0.99 -1.92 -3.81
CA ALA A 116 -0.05 -1.92 -2.80
C ALA A 116 -1.22 -1.01 -3.22
N GLY A 117 -0.95 0.21 -3.69
CA GLY A 117 -1.97 1.12 -4.23
C GLY A 117 -2.81 0.47 -5.33
N LEU A 118 -2.18 -0.25 -6.27
CA LEU A 118 -2.87 -1.02 -7.30
C LEU A 118 -3.82 -2.06 -6.70
N ALA A 119 -3.37 -2.84 -5.71
CA ALA A 119 -4.21 -3.83 -5.03
C ALA A 119 -5.45 -3.18 -4.39
N PHE A 120 -5.28 -2.02 -3.75
CA PHE A 120 -6.40 -1.25 -3.18
C PHE A 120 -7.33 -0.70 -4.26
N PHE A 121 -6.84 -0.21 -5.39
CA PHE A 121 -7.68 0.20 -6.53
C PHE A 121 -8.51 -0.98 -7.07
N LEU A 122 -7.90 -2.16 -7.19
CA LEU A 122 -8.61 -3.37 -7.63
C LEU A 122 -9.74 -3.76 -6.68
N ALA A 123 -9.56 -3.55 -5.38
CA ALA A 123 -10.54 -3.88 -4.35
C ALA A 123 -11.73 -2.92 -4.31
N LEU A 124 -11.60 -1.67 -4.79
CA LEU A 124 -12.67 -0.66 -4.76
C LEU A 124 -13.93 -1.06 -5.54
N GLY A 125 -13.83 -1.98 -6.49
CA GLY A 125 -14.98 -2.46 -7.26
C GLY A 125 -16.00 -3.28 -6.43
N HIS A 126 -15.64 -3.76 -5.22
CA HIS A 126 -16.47 -4.61 -4.40
C HIS A 126 -16.24 -4.36 -2.90
N ARG A 127 -17.29 -3.96 -2.18
CA ARG A 127 -17.23 -3.70 -0.73
C ARG A 127 -16.64 -4.86 0.09
N TYR A 128 -16.93 -6.09 -0.30
CA TYR A 128 -16.36 -7.28 0.37
C TYR A 128 -14.87 -7.45 0.09
N ALA A 129 -14.42 -7.19 -1.15
CA ALA A 129 -13.01 -7.22 -1.48
C ALA A 129 -12.24 -6.13 -0.75
N ALA A 130 -12.78 -4.91 -0.67
CA ALA A 130 -12.20 -3.81 0.09
C ALA A 130 -12.06 -4.17 1.58
N ARG A 131 -13.13 -4.68 2.20
CA ARG A 131 -13.13 -5.11 3.60
C ARG A 131 -12.14 -6.25 3.85
N LEU A 132 -12.14 -7.25 2.98
CA LEU A 132 -11.21 -8.38 3.07
C LEU A 132 -9.75 -7.93 2.95
N LEU A 133 -9.45 -7.00 2.02
CA LEU A 133 -8.10 -6.47 1.85
C LEU A 133 -7.63 -5.69 3.09
N LEU A 134 -8.50 -4.85 3.68
CA LEU A 134 -8.18 -4.16 4.94
C LEU A 134 -7.92 -5.16 6.09
N ALA A 135 -8.75 -6.20 6.20
CA ALA A 135 -8.58 -7.24 7.21
C ALA A 135 -7.31 -8.07 6.97
N ALA A 136 -7.02 -8.43 5.71
CA ALA A 136 -5.80 -9.15 5.34
C ALA A 136 -4.55 -8.31 5.61
N LEU A 137 -4.58 -7.01 5.30
CA LEU A 137 -3.50 -6.10 5.65
C LEU A 137 -3.31 -6.03 7.18
N ALA A 138 -4.39 -5.90 7.94
CA ALA A 138 -4.29 -5.89 9.41
C ALA A 138 -3.66 -7.18 9.93
N ALA A 139 -4.09 -8.34 9.45
CA ALA A 139 -3.52 -9.64 9.83
C ALA A 139 -2.03 -9.75 9.45
N PHE A 140 -1.66 -9.30 8.26
CA PHE A 140 -0.27 -9.28 7.82
C PHE A 140 0.59 -8.33 8.69
N LEU A 141 0.08 -7.17 9.06
CA LEU A 141 0.78 -6.23 9.94
C LEU A 141 0.92 -6.76 11.37
N VAL A 142 -0.05 -7.53 11.88
CA VAL A 142 0.10 -8.26 13.16
C VAL A 142 1.25 -9.26 13.05
N LEU A 143 1.33 -10.01 11.96
CA LEU A 143 2.45 -10.92 11.72
C LEU A 143 3.78 -10.16 11.65
N ALA A 144 3.81 -9.02 10.96
CA ALA A 144 5.00 -8.17 10.86
C ALA A 144 5.45 -7.64 12.24
N LEU A 145 4.51 -7.23 13.11
CA LEU A 145 4.78 -6.82 14.49
C LEU A 145 5.45 -7.94 15.29
N LEU A 146 4.96 -9.15 15.15
CA LEU A 146 5.47 -10.30 15.90
C LEU A 146 6.85 -10.75 15.41
N LEU A 147 7.06 -10.76 14.11
CA LEU A 147 8.24 -11.36 13.51
C LEU A 147 9.37 -10.35 13.24
N TRP A 148 9.08 -9.13 12.80
CA TRP A 148 10.08 -8.26 12.16
C TRP A 148 10.21 -6.86 12.76
N VAL A 149 9.15 -6.26 13.28
CA VAL A 149 9.22 -4.90 13.85
C VAL A 149 10.02 -4.91 15.14
N ARG A 150 11.11 -4.11 15.22
CA ARG A 150 12.06 -4.15 16.33
C ARG A 150 12.38 -2.80 16.97
N ASN A 151 11.84 -1.68 16.47
CA ASN A 151 11.99 -0.38 17.13
C ASN A 151 10.67 0.12 17.72
N LEU A 152 10.75 0.81 18.85
CA LEU A 152 9.57 1.24 19.63
C LEU A 152 8.63 2.13 18.83
N PHE A 153 9.19 3.02 18.00
CA PHE A 153 8.37 3.92 17.19
C PHE A 153 7.53 3.13 16.18
N ALA A 154 8.16 2.25 15.37
CA ALA A 154 7.43 1.42 14.41
C ALA A 154 6.43 0.50 15.10
N LEU A 155 6.76 -0.04 16.28
CA LEU A 155 5.85 -0.87 17.06
C LEU A 155 4.56 -0.09 17.41
N GLY A 156 4.69 1.11 17.95
CA GLY A 156 3.55 1.96 18.28
C GLY A 156 2.75 2.38 17.05
N PHE A 157 3.43 2.79 15.98
CA PHE A 157 2.80 3.21 14.73
C PHE A 157 2.04 2.06 14.05
N VAL A 158 2.68 0.90 13.86
CA VAL A 158 2.05 -0.26 13.21
C VAL A 158 0.92 -0.82 14.07
N LEU A 159 1.05 -0.82 15.41
CA LEU A 159 -0.04 -1.21 16.30
C LEU A 159 -1.25 -0.29 16.16
N ALA A 160 -1.05 1.02 16.13
CA ALA A 160 -2.13 2.00 15.92
C ALA A 160 -2.81 1.79 14.55
N LEU A 161 -2.02 1.53 13.50
CA LEU A 161 -2.52 1.22 12.17
C LEU A 161 -3.35 -0.08 12.16
N VAL A 162 -2.87 -1.15 12.79
CA VAL A 162 -3.61 -2.41 12.93
C VAL A 162 -4.94 -2.19 13.63
N LEU A 163 -4.95 -1.47 14.76
CA LEU A 163 -6.19 -1.18 15.50
C LEU A 163 -7.19 -0.40 14.64
N GLY A 164 -6.73 0.61 13.90
CA GLY A 164 -7.57 1.37 12.97
C GLY A 164 -8.14 0.51 11.85
N LEU A 165 -7.30 -0.32 11.22
CA LEU A 165 -7.72 -1.23 10.14
C LEU A 165 -8.73 -2.27 10.64
N VAL A 166 -8.50 -2.89 11.80
CA VAL A 166 -9.42 -3.86 12.41
C VAL A 166 -10.74 -3.18 12.75
N LEU A 167 -10.71 -1.99 13.36
CA LEU A 167 -11.91 -1.24 13.71
C LEU A 167 -12.76 -0.95 12.47
N VAL A 168 -12.15 -0.46 11.39
CA VAL A 168 -12.85 -0.16 10.14
C VAL A 168 -13.31 -1.43 9.44
N ALA A 169 -12.48 -2.46 9.36
CA ALA A 169 -12.85 -3.72 8.72
C ALA A 169 -14.01 -4.42 9.46
N TRP A 170 -14.07 -4.31 10.77
CA TRP A 170 -15.08 -4.99 11.58
C TRP A 170 -16.34 -4.16 11.83
N ARG A 171 -16.18 -2.88 12.23
CA ARG A 171 -17.28 -1.99 12.64
C ARG A 171 -17.67 -0.96 11.61
N GLY A 172 -16.81 -0.68 10.63
CA GLY A 172 -17.06 0.32 9.60
C GLY A 172 -18.25 -0.06 8.71
N ASN A 173 -19.10 0.90 8.40
CA ASN A 173 -20.08 0.73 7.32
C ASN A 173 -19.37 0.74 5.95
N ASP A 174 -20.07 0.32 4.89
CA ASP A 174 -19.47 0.18 3.57
C ASP A 174 -18.88 1.51 3.03
N ARG A 175 -19.45 2.65 3.40
CA ARG A 175 -18.93 3.97 3.00
C ARG A 175 -17.55 4.24 3.61
N VAL A 176 -17.39 3.97 4.91
CA VAL A 176 -16.12 4.15 5.62
C VAL A 176 -15.06 3.18 5.09
N VAL A 177 -15.44 1.92 4.82
CA VAL A 177 -14.55 0.91 4.24
C VAL A 177 -14.05 1.36 2.86
N LEU A 178 -14.95 1.80 1.98
CA LEU A 178 -14.58 2.25 0.64
C LEU A 178 -13.78 3.55 0.67
N ALA A 179 -14.14 4.50 1.55
CA ALA A 179 -13.39 5.74 1.72
C ALA A 179 -11.94 5.49 2.18
N LEU A 180 -11.74 4.63 3.20
CA LEU A 180 -10.40 4.27 3.66
C LEU A 180 -9.62 3.50 2.59
N THR A 181 -10.27 2.57 1.88
CA THR A 181 -9.64 1.81 0.79
C THR A 181 -9.18 2.73 -0.33
N ALA A 182 -10.01 3.71 -0.73
CA ALA A 182 -9.66 4.72 -1.72
C ALA A 182 -8.52 5.63 -1.24
N PHE A 183 -8.58 6.04 0.03
CA PHE A 183 -7.55 6.88 0.62
C PHE A 183 -6.18 6.16 0.63
N VAL A 184 -6.13 4.90 1.08
CA VAL A 184 -4.90 4.11 1.05
C VAL A 184 -4.42 3.90 -0.38
N ALA A 185 -5.32 3.61 -1.35
CA ALA A 185 -4.95 3.46 -2.76
C ALA A 185 -4.25 4.72 -3.32
N VAL A 186 -4.83 5.90 -3.05
CA VAL A 186 -4.29 7.19 -3.49
C VAL A 186 -2.96 7.50 -2.80
N GLU A 187 -2.89 7.35 -1.47
CA GLU A 187 -1.68 7.64 -0.69
C GLU A 187 -0.51 6.74 -1.11
N MET A 188 -0.75 5.45 -1.28
CA MET A 188 0.30 4.54 -1.75
C MET A 188 0.78 4.89 -3.15
N SER A 189 -0.12 5.35 -4.01
CA SER A 189 0.22 5.82 -5.34
C SER A 189 1.04 7.10 -5.30
N LEU A 190 0.66 8.07 -4.46
CA LEU A 190 1.36 9.34 -4.32
C LEU A 190 2.71 9.20 -3.63
N SER A 191 2.88 8.26 -2.72
CA SER A 191 4.14 8.05 -1.98
C SER A 191 5.33 7.77 -2.89
N ALA A 192 5.12 7.18 -4.06
CA ALA A 192 6.15 6.98 -5.08
C ALA A 192 6.66 8.31 -5.67
N PHE A 193 5.81 9.34 -5.71
CA PHE A 193 6.14 10.65 -6.30
C PHE A 193 6.63 11.65 -5.25
N THR A 194 6.21 11.53 -4.01
CA THR A 194 6.69 12.41 -2.93
C THR A 194 8.14 12.13 -2.53
N ARG A 195 8.74 11.05 -3.02
CA ARG A 195 10.15 10.64 -2.80
C ARG A 195 10.96 10.51 -4.09
N VAL A 196 10.58 11.28 -5.11
CA VAL A 196 11.28 11.25 -6.41
C VAL A 196 12.76 11.61 -6.26
N ASP A 197 13.09 12.58 -5.41
CA ASP A 197 14.47 12.96 -5.07
C ASP A 197 15.29 11.77 -4.56
N TYR A 198 14.71 10.87 -3.76
CA TYR A 198 15.36 9.65 -3.30
C TYR A 198 15.73 8.71 -4.47
N LEU A 199 14.85 8.57 -5.48
CA LEU A 199 15.12 7.74 -6.66
C LEU A 199 16.28 8.26 -7.51
N PHE A 200 16.59 9.56 -7.39
CA PHE A 200 17.65 10.22 -8.14
C PHE A 200 18.84 10.64 -7.23
N SER A 201 18.97 9.99 -6.08
CA SER A 201 20.10 10.16 -5.17
C SER A 201 20.96 8.88 -5.13
N SER A 202 22.26 9.04 -4.84
CA SER A 202 23.17 7.89 -4.65
C SER A 202 23.15 7.35 -3.21
N GLY A 203 22.56 8.08 -2.27
CA GLY A 203 22.54 7.69 -0.86
C GLY A 203 21.36 8.29 -0.11
N ALA A 204 21.09 7.74 1.06
CA ALA A 204 20.05 8.18 1.99
C ALA A 204 20.58 8.27 3.41
N LEU A 205 20.17 9.31 4.12
CA LEU A 205 20.30 9.39 5.58
C LEU A 205 19.05 8.75 6.20
N THR A 206 19.26 7.77 7.04
CA THR A 206 18.20 7.05 7.76
C THR A 206 18.45 7.12 9.26
N GLY A 207 17.46 6.79 10.06
CA GLY A 207 17.65 6.61 11.50
C GLY A 207 18.68 5.52 11.87
N ALA A 208 19.06 4.66 10.92
CA ALA A 208 20.13 3.67 11.05
C ALA A 208 21.52 4.18 10.57
N GLY A 209 21.59 5.38 10.01
CA GLY A 209 22.82 5.98 9.45
C GLY A 209 22.75 6.21 7.94
N SER A 210 23.89 6.48 7.32
CA SER A 210 23.99 6.68 5.87
C SER A 210 24.06 5.34 5.15
N LEU A 211 23.17 5.14 4.18
CA LEU A 211 23.05 3.93 3.37
C LEU A 211 23.04 4.30 1.87
N PRO A 212 23.51 3.43 0.95
CA PRO A 212 23.25 3.60 -0.47
C PRO A 212 21.75 3.63 -0.74
N SER A 213 21.29 4.45 -1.69
CA SER A 213 19.89 4.38 -2.14
C SER A 213 19.62 3.07 -2.88
N ASP A 214 18.35 2.71 -3.05
CA ASP A 214 17.97 1.49 -3.80
C ASP A 214 18.46 1.55 -5.23
N THR A 215 18.35 2.71 -5.87
CA THR A 215 18.82 2.91 -7.25
C THR A 215 20.34 2.80 -7.35
N GLN A 216 21.08 3.23 -6.32
CA GLN A 216 22.52 3.01 -6.25
C GLN A 216 22.85 1.53 -6.06
N GLN A 217 22.13 0.81 -5.20
CA GLN A 217 22.31 -0.63 -5.00
C GLN A 217 22.07 -1.42 -6.30
N ILE A 218 21.06 -1.03 -7.09
CA ILE A 218 20.83 -1.63 -8.43
C ILE A 218 21.99 -1.31 -9.37
N ALA A 219 22.44 -0.05 -9.40
CA ALA A 219 23.55 0.39 -10.22
C ALA A 219 24.85 -0.37 -9.90
N ASP A 220 25.14 -0.57 -8.61
CA ASP A 220 26.32 -1.31 -8.14
C ASP A 220 26.29 -2.80 -8.52
N THR A 221 25.09 -3.37 -8.71
CA THR A 221 24.94 -4.80 -9.04
C THR A 221 24.80 -5.06 -10.53
N LEU A 222 24.07 -4.24 -11.26
CA LEU A 222 23.73 -4.47 -12.67
C LEU A 222 24.46 -3.52 -13.65
N GLY A 223 25.20 -2.52 -13.12
CA GLY A 223 25.74 -1.44 -13.93
C GLY A 223 24.67 -0.41 -14.31
N LEU A 224 25.03 0.51 -15.18
CA LEU A 224 24.30 1.72 -15.52
C LEU A 224 24.19 2.69 -14.32
N PRO A 225 24.06 3.99 -14.55
CA PRO A 225 23.99 4.97 -13.47
C PRO A 225 22.68 4.86 -12.66
N TYR A 226 22.73 5.19 -11.38
CA TYR A 226 21.56 5.15 -10.49
C TYR A 226 20.36 5.96 -11.01
N TRP A 227 20.60 7.10 -11.66
CA TRP A 227 19.50 7.93 -12.23
C TRP A 227 18.77 7.23 -13.38
N PHE A 228 19.41 6.32 -14.14
CA PHE A 228 18.74 5.48 -15.14
C PHE A 228 17.73 4.55 -14.46
N TRP A 229 18.16 3.88 -13.39
CA TRP A 229 17.29 3.02 -12.59
C TRP A 229 16.18 3.79 -11.90
N GLY A 230 16.48 5.00 -11.41
CA GLY A 230 15.49 5.92 -10.86
C GLY A 230 14.41 6.27 -11.87
N GLY A 231 14.79 6.59 -13.11
CA GLY A 231 13.85 6.86 -14.20
C GLY A 231 12.99 5.64 -14.55
N LEU A 232 13.59 4.44 -14.59
CA LEU A 232 12.85 3.20 -14.85
C LEU A 232 11.84 2.89 -13.75
N LEU A 233 12.23 3.00 -12.47
CA LEU A 233 11.33 2.77 -11.32
C LEU A 233 10.21 3.81 -11.25
N ALA A 234 10.51 5.08 -11.55
CA ALA A 234 9.51 6.12 -11.66
C ALA A 234 8.48 5.81 -12.77
N LEU A 235 8.96 5.40 -13.95
CA LEU A 235 8.08 5.00 -15.06
C LEU A 235 7.19 3.81 -14.69
N LEU A 236 7.75 2.76 -14.07
CA LEU A 236 6.99 1.61 -13.61
C LEU A 236 5.94 2.00 -12.55
N SER A 237 6.26 2.92 -11.66
CA SER A 237 5.30 3.46 -10.68
C SER A 237 4.15 4.21 -11.38
N VAL A 238 4.44 5.07 -12.35
CA VAL A 238 3.42 5.77 -13.16
C VAL A 238 2.51 4.77 -13.87
N VAL A 239 3.08 3.75 -14.52
CA VAL A 239 2.30 2.72 -15.21
C VAL A 239 1.41 1.96 -14.23
N THR A 240 1.94 1.59 -13.06
CA THR A 240 1.18 0.86 -12.03
C THR A 240 -0.02 1.69 -11.55
N VAL A 241 0.19 2.97 -11.28
CA VAL A 241 -0.90 3.89 -10.88
C VAL A 241 -1.93 4.09 -11.99
N ALA A 242 -1.47 4.29 -13.24
CA ALA A 242 -2.35 4.45 -14.39
C ALA A 242 -3.24 3.23 -14.62
N VAL A 243 -2.67 2.02 -14.49
CA VAL A 243 -3.42 0.74 -14.57
C VAL A 243 -4.46 0.67 -13.45
N GLY A 244 -4.10 1.02 -12.22
CA GLY A 244 -5.03 1.02 -11.08
C GLY A 244 -6.23 1.94 -11.30
N LEU A 245 -5.98 3.17 -11.73
CA LEU A 245 -7.02 4.16 -12.03
C LEU A 245 -7.91 3.72 -13.20
N TRP A 246 -7.32 3.21 -14.27
CA TRP A 246 -8.06 2.73 -15.43
C TRP A 246 -9.01 1.57 -15.11
N ILE A 247 -8.55 0.58 -14.32
CA ILE A 247 -9.40 -0.56 -13.91
C ILE A 247 -10.53 -0.08 -13.00
N SER A 248 -10.24 0.82 -12.05
CA SER A 248 -11.25 1.39 -11.16
C SER A 248 -12.30 2.20 -11.92
N GLY A 249 -11.90 2.93 -12.96
CA GLY A 249 -12.81 3.71 -13.82
C GLY A 249 -13.74 2.83 -14.65
N ARG A 250 -13.23 1.71 -15.22
CA ARG A 250 -14.06 0.79 -16.02
C ARG A 250 -15.14 0.09 -15.20
N LYS A 251 -14.86 -0.29 -13.97
CA LYS A 251 -15.85 -0.90 -13.07
C LYS A 251 -16.99 0.06 -12.71
N SER A 252 -16.75 1.36 -12.79
CA SER A 252 -17.74 2.41 -12.53
C SER A 252 -18.71 2.65 -13.71
N SER A 253 -18.31 2.31 -14.94
CA SER A 253 -19.12 2.56 -16.15
C SER A 253 -19.94 1.35 -16.62
N SER A 254 -19.73 0.18 -16.04
CA SER A 254 -20.42 -1.07 -16.40
C SER A 254 -21.55 -1.47 -15.43
N GLY A 255 -21.96 -0.60 -14.53
CA GLY A 255 -23.07 -0.73 -13.59
C GLY A 255 -24.03 0.45 -13.68
#